data_436314cc2fae3d87a22fead55488bc1a
#
_entry.id   436314cc2fae3d87a22fead55488bc1a
#
_cell.length_a   1.000
_cell.length_b   1.000
_cell.length_c   1.000
_cell.angle_alpha   90.00
_cell.angle_beta   90.00
_cell.angle_gamma   90.00
#
_symmetry.space_group_name_H-M   'P 1'
#
loop_
_entity.id
_entity.type
_entity.pdbx_description
1 polymer ?
#
loop_
_entity_poly.entity_id
_entity_poly.type
_entity_poly.pdbx_seq_one_letter_code
_entity_poly.pdbx_strand_id
1 'polypeptide(L)'
;MCIRDRSDWPISAGCPFGRVVKVLNNEIDLNTEISANLELFNIKTFFSQSINKELAEFDDEAIYKKNEGREDFRQIKTFTIDPTDAKDFDDAISIVTQKNGNYLIGVHIADVSHYVKPESEIDKEAYLRAFSIYFPGRVIPMLPEKLSNNLCSLKEGVDRFTFSVVLETDKEFNILSNKITKGIINSNKRFSYEDVEKILREGKAHYINELHYTHSHLYVRSNYAHNWIRPRRNEAFSRRTQPSVSYTHLTLPTKA
;
A
#
# COMPACT_ATOMS: atom_id res chain seq x y z
N MET A 1 -29.31 -13.68 11.12
CA MET A 1 -29.39 -12.20 10.96
C MET A 1 -30.05 -11.87 9.63
N CYS A 2 -30.92 -10.84 9.59
CA CYS A 2 -31.56 -10.42 8.34
C CYS A 2 -31.21 -8.96 8.08
N ILE A 3 -30.86 -8.66 6.84
CA ILE A 3 -30.74 -7.27 6.38
C ILE A 3 -32.14 -6.82 5.94
N ARG A 4 -32.58 -5.69 6.48
CA ARG A 4 -33.87 -5.09 6.20
C ARG A 4 -33.66 -3.72 5.60
N ASP A 5 -34.27 -3.48 4.46
CA ASP A 5 -34.36 -2.14 3.91
C ASP A 5 -35.61 -1.46 4.48
N ARG A 6 -35.44 -0.26 5.05
CA ARG A 6 -36.53 0.54 5.60
C ARG A 6 -37.19 1.32 4.46
N SER A 7 -38.40 0.93 4.10
CA SER A 7 -39.10 1.53 3.00
C SER A 7 -39.98 2.73 3.41
N ASP A 8 -40.47 2.74 4.65
CA ASP A 8 -41.29 3.82 5.15
C ASP A 8 -41.36 3.84 6.69
N TRP A 9 -41.63 5.00 7.28
CA TRP A 9 -41.91 5.16 8.70
C TRP A 9 -43.03 6.16 8.91
N PRO A 10 -44.27 5.75 8.69
CA PRO A 10 -45.44 6.61 8.93
C PRO A 10 -45.49 7.01 10.41
N ILE A 11 -45.71 8.30 10.68
CA ILE A 11 -45.79 8.84 12.06
C ILE A 11 -46.86 8.12 12.88
N SER A 12 -47.91 7.67 12.24
CA SER A 12 -49.03 6.94 12.86
C SER A 12 -48.76 5.48 13.18
N ALA A 13 -47.71 4.88 12.65
CA ALA A 13 -47.49 3.43 12.73
C ALA A 13 -46.66 2.96 13.94
N GLY A 14 -46.04 3.86 14.70
CA GLY A 14 -45.21 3.50 15.87
C GLY A 14 -43.96 2.66 15.58
N CYS A 15 -43.86 2.08 14.38
CA CYS A 15 -42.68 1.31 13.93
C CYS A 15 -42.46 1.48 12.42
N PRO A 16 -41.21 1.35 11.95
CA PRO A 16 -40.87 1.44 10.53
C PRO A 16 -41.37 0.20 9.77
N PHE A 17 -41.79 0.40 8.53
CA PHE A 17 -42.00 -0.67 7.58
C PHE A 17 -40.67 -0.95 6.83
N GLY A 18 -40.43 -2.23 6.55
CA GLY A 18 -39.22 -2.63 5.81
C GLY A 18 -39.42 -3.98 5.14
N ARG A 19 -38.58 -4.25 4.15
CA ARG A 19 -38.53 -5.51 3.43
C ARG A 19 -37.24 -6.24 3.79
N VAL A 20 -37.35 -7.56 4.03
CA VAL A 20 -36.15 -8.40 4.15
C VAL A 20 -35.56 -8.56 2.75
N VAL A 21 -34.34 -8.03 2.52
CA VAL A 21 -33.64 -8.13 1.23
C VAL A 21 -32.69 -9.32 1.21
N LYS A 22 -32.17 -9.72 2.36
CA LYS A 22 -31.26 -10.85 2.48
C LYS A 22 -31.32 -11.46 3.88
N VAL A 23 -31.29 -12.78 3.96
CA VAL A 23 -31.09 -13.51 5.21
C VAL A 23 -29.63 -13.92 5.27
N LEU A 24 -28.92 -13.48 6.30
CA LEU A 24 -27.57 -13.90 6.63
C LEU A 24 -27.60 -15.13 7.52
N ASN A 25 -26.45 -15.75 7.74
CA ASN A 25 -26.32 -16.94 8.58
C ASN A 25 -26.92 -16.73 9.99
N ASN A 26 -27.40 -17.80 10.64
CA ASN A 26 -28.01 -17.72 11.96
C ASN A 26 -27.01 -17.51 13.09
N GLU A 27 -25.73 -17.74 12.84
CA GLU A 27 -24.66 -17.51 13.81
C GLU A 27 -24.21 -16.05 13.80
N ILE A 28 -24.08 -15.47 14.99
CA ILE A 28 -23.51 -14.13 15.18
C ILE A 28 -22.02 -14.31 15.36
N ASP A 29 -21.28 -14.32 14.26
CA ASP A 29 -19.83 -14.32 14.23
C ASP A 29 -19.29 -13.07 13.51
N LEU A 30 -17.99 -12.85 13.56
CA LEU A 30 -17.32 -11.72 12.93
C LEU A 30 -17.58 -11.68 11.42
N ASN A 31 -17.61 -12.82 10.74
CA ASN A 31 -17.82 -12.89 9.30
C ASN A 31 -19.25 -12.49 8.93
N THR A 32 -20.22 -12.86 9.75
CA THR A 32 -21.62 -12.46 9.59
C THR A 32 -21.80 -10.96 9.79
N GLU A 33 -21.15 -10.36 10.79
CA GLU A 33 -21.15 -8.92 11.02
C GLU A 33 -20.48 -8.15 9.88
N ILE A 34 -19.31 -8.61 9.41
CA ILE A 34 -18.65 -8.03 8.24
C ILE A 34 -19.57 -8.10 7.02
N SER A 35 -20.16 -9.25 6.76
CA SER A 35 -21.07 -9.44 5.61
C SER A 35 -22.31 -8.54 5.69
N ALA A 36 -22.85 -8.34 6.89
CA ALA A 36 -23.96 -7.43 7.11
C ALA A 36 -23.59 -5.97 6.78
N ASN A 37 -22.41 -5.53 7.21
CA ASN A 37 -21.92 -4.19 6.91
C ASN A 37 -21.63 -4.00 5.42
N LEU A 38 -21.02 -4.99 4.75
CA LEU A 38 -20.76 -4.93 3.32
C LEU A 38 -22.06 -4.77 2.51
N GLU A 39 -23.11 -5.50 2.86
CA GLU A 39 -24.43 -5.36 2.24
C GLU A 39 -25.09 -4.01 2.58
N LEU A 40 -25.02 -3.59 3.85
CA LEU A 40 -25.61 -2.31 4.30
C LEU A 40 -25.02 -1.12 3.53
N PHE A 41 -23.72 -1.13 3.29
CA PHE A 41 -23.02 -0.09 2.55
C PHE A 41 -22.92 -0.37 1.05
N ASN A 42 -23.58 -1.42 0.55
CA ASN A 42 -23.58 -1.83 -0.86
C ASN A 42 -22.16 -2.03 -1.44
N ILE A 43 -21.26 -2.58 -0.62
CA ILE A 43 -19.86 -2.81 -0.98
C ILE A 43 -19.74 -4.13 -1.75
N LYS A 44 -19.28 -4.05 -2.98
CA LYS A 44 -19.03 -5.24 -3.82
C LYS A 44 -17.78 -5.97 -3.37
N THR A 45 -17.88 -7.29 -3.16
CA THR A 45 -16.77 -8.15 -2.74
C THR A 45 -16.10 -8.91 -3.89
N PHE A 46 -16.61 -8.79 -5.10
CA PHE A 46 -16.13 -9.47 -6.30
C PHE A 46 -15.90 -8.48 -7.43
N PHE A 47 -15.06 -8.85 -8.39
CA PHE A 47 -14.83 -8.11 -9.62
C PHE A 47 -15.67 -8.68 -10.75
N SER A 48 -16.06 -7.83 -11.70
CA SER A 48 -16.91 -8.24 -12.83
C SER A 48 -16.17 -9.18 -13.80
N GLN A 49 -16.93 -9.84 -14.66
CA GLN A 49 -16.35 -10.71 -15.69
C GLN A 49 -15.53 -9.90 -16.73
N SER A 50 -15.90 -8.65 -17.01
CA SER A 50 -15.13 -7.76 -17.89
C SER A 50 -13.72 -7.49 -17.33
N ILE A 51 -13.61 -7.21 -16.02
CA ILE A 51 -12.33 -7.04 -15.33
C ILE A 51 -11.50 -8.33 -15.39
N ASN A 52 -12.11 -9.48 -15.16
CA ASN A 52 -11.40 -10.76 -15.22
C ASN A 52 -10.86 -11.06 -16.64
N LYS A 53 -11.56 -10.64 -17.68
CA LYS A 53 -11.06 -10.75 -19.07
C LYS A 53 -9.86 -9.83 -19.31
N GLU A 54 -9.95 -8.57 -18.87
CA GLU A 54 -8.83 -7.62 -18.97
C GLU A 54 -7.60 -8.11 -18.20
N LEU A 55 -7.78 -8.68 -17.00
CA LEU A 55 -6.71 -9.30 -16.22
C LEU A 55 -6.06 -10.51 -16.92
N ALA A 56 -6.81 -11.25 -17.73
CA ALA A 56 -6.27 -12.41 -18.44
C ALA A 56 -5.28 -12.02 -19.56
N GLU A 57 -5.32 -10.77 -20.02
CA GLU A 57 -4.39 -10.25 -21.05
C GLU A 57 -2.99 -9.95 -20.48
N PHE A 58 -2.85 -9.84 -19.15
CA PHE A 58 -1.56 -9.62 -18.51
C PHE A 58 -0.80 -10.93 -18.37
N ASP A 59 0.32 -11.03 -19.10
CA ASP A 59 1.27 -12.13 -18.98
C ASP A 59 2.36 -11.78 -17.96
N ASP A 60 2.49 -12.59 -16.92
CA ASP A 60 3.37 -12.35 -15.77
C ASP A 60 4.87 -12.34 -16.14
N GLU A 61 5.28 -13.02 -17.23
CA GLU A 61 6.70 -13.16 -17.59
C GLU A 61 7.14 -12.33 -18.80
N ALA A 62 6.28 -12.14 -19.80
CA ALA A 62 6.65 -11.49 -21.05
C ALA A 62 6.89 -9.98 -20.88
N ILE A 63 6.24 -9.37 -19.90
CA ILE A 63 6.26 -7.93 -19.66
C ILE A 63 7.66 -7.45 -19.26
N TYR A 64 8.38 -8.22 -18.45
CA TYR A 64 9.70 -7.80 -17.91
C TYR A 64 10.87 -8.03 -18.88
N LYS A 65 10.66 -8.76 -19.96
CA LYS A 65 11.70 -9.01 -20.97
C LYS A 65 11.96 -7.81 -21.88
N LYS A 66 10.96 -6.92 -22.03
CA LYS A 66 11.10 -5.68 -22.80
C LYS A 66 11.35 -4.52 -21.84
N ASN A 67 12.56 -4.01 -21.85
CA ASN A 67 12.97 -2.87 -21.01
C ASN A 67 12.42 -1.51 -21.53
N GLU A 68 11.27 -1.40 -22.04
CA GLU A 68 10.48 -0.28 -22.58
C GLU A 68 11.00 1.14 -22.25
N GLY A 69 12.31 1.39 -22.33
CA GLY A 69 12.94 2.66 -21.96
C GLY A 69 13.00 2.93 -20.44
N ARG A 70 12.80 1.89 -19.61
CA ARG A 70 12.91 1.98 -18.16
C ARG A 70 14.36 1.91 -17.72
N GLU A 71 14.69 2.59 -16.64
CA GLU A 71 16.00 2.49 -15.97
C GLU A 71 16.11 1.16 -15.23
N ASP A 72 17.24 0.48 -15.42
CA ASP A 72 17.46 -0.85 -14.85
C ASP A 72 18.13 -0.76 -13.47
N PHE A 73 17.35 -1.00 -12.42
CA PHE A 73 17.81 -1.04 -11.03
C PHE A 73 17.96 -2.46 -10.48
N ARG A 74 17.82 -3.51 -11.31
CA ARG A 74 17.84 -4.92 -10.85
C ARG A 74 19.13 -5.36 -10.20
N GLN A 75 20.24 -4.70 -10.52
CA GLN A 75 21.54 -4.97 -9.92
C GLN A 75 21.81 -4.14 -8.64
N ILE A 76 20.89 -3.24 -8.30
CA ILE A 76 20.99 -2.42 -7.09
C ILE A 76 20.27 -3.15 -5.96
N LYS A 77 20.97 -3.30 -4.82
CA LYS A 77 20.41 -3.92 -3.64
C LYS A 77 19.17 -3.15 -3.16
N THR A 78 18.02 -3.79 -3.26
CA THR A 78 16.71 -3.22 -2.98
C THR A 78 15.95 -4.11 -1.99
N PHE A 79 15.17 -3.53 -1.10
CA PHE A 79 14.38 -4.27 -0.12
C PHE A 79 13.06 -3.56 0.19
N THR A 80 12.10 -4.34 0.68
CA THR A 80 10.81 -3.85 1.21
C THR A 80 10.75 -4.03 2.72
N ILE A 81 9.94 -3.22 3.41
CA ILE A 81 9.68 -3.31 4.86
C ILE A 81 8.18 -3.18 5.09
N ASP A 82 7.52 -4.28 5.45
CA ASP A 82 6.08 -4.39 5.49
C ASP A 82 5.60 -5.20 6.70
N PRO A 83 4.31 -5.17 7.08
CA PRO A 83 3.75 -6.08 8.06
C PRO A 83 3.98 -7.54 7.68
N THR A 84 4.12 -8.42 8.69
CA THR A 84 4.42 -9.85 8.46
C THR A 84 3.42 -10.56 7.55
N ASP A 85 2.15 -10.18 7.59
CA ASP A 85 1.04 -10.75 6.83
C ASP A 85 0.74 -10.02 5.50
N ALA A 86 1.46 -8.93 5.20
CA ALA A 86 1.30 -8.20 3.94
C ALA A 86 1.67 -9.05 2.72
N LYS A 87 0.94 -8.83 1.61
CA LYS A 87 1.17 -9.46 0.30
C LYS A 87 1.32 -8.44 -0.82
N ASP A 88 0.92 -7.21 -0.56
CA ASP A 88 0.89 -6.05 -1.43
C ASP A 88 2.04 -5.10 -1.05
N PHE A 89 3.23 -5.40 -1.57
CA PHE A 89 4.43 -4.59 -1.29
C PHE A 89 4.46 -3.44 -2.29
N ASP A 90 3.99 -2.27 -1.86
CA ASP A 90 3.78 -1.12 -2.74
C ASP A 90 5.06 -0.31 -2.95
N ASP A 91 5.98 -0.32 -1.99
CA ASP A 91 7.22 0.44 -2.02
C ASP A 91 8.46 -0.39 -1.64
N ALA A 92 9.59 0.01 -2.20
CA ALA A 92 10.90 -0.57 -1.91
C ALA A 92 11.95 0.52 -1.85
N ILE A 93 13.03 0.26 -1.14
CA ILE A 93 14.13 1.19 -0.92
C ILE A 93 15.45 0.58 -1.38
N SER A 94 16.30 1.42 -1.98
CA SER A 94 17.68 1.10 -2.26
C SER A 94 18.61 2.22 -1.77
N ILE A 95 19.81 1.86 -1.33
CA ILE A 95 20.84 2.81 -0.92
C ILE A 95 22.18 2.35 -1.48
N VAL A 96 22.86 3.24 -2.20
CA VAL A 96 24.18 2.99 -2.78
C VAL A 96 25.13 4.08 -2.33
N THR A 97 26.26 3.70 -1.72
CA THR A 97 27.34 4.63 -1.39
C THR A 97 28.20 4.87 -2.63
N GLN A 98 28.34 6.12 -3.02
CA GLN A 98 29.17 6.54 -4.15
C GLN A 98 30.65 6.66 -3.75
N LYS A 99 31.55 6.70 -4.75
CA LYS A 99 33.01 6.82 -4.52
C LYS A 99 33.42 8.10 -3.80
N ASN A 100 32.65 9.17 -3.94
CA ASN A 100 32.85 10.46 -3.26
C ASN A 100 32.34 10.47 -1.82
N GLY A 101 31.68 9.38 -1.38
CA GLY A 101 31.06 9.23 -0.07
C GLY A 101 29.63 9.75 0.02
N ASN A 102 29.06 10.26 -1.07
CA ASN A 102 27.65 10.59 -1.19
C ASN A 102 26.80 9.31 -1.26
N TYR A 103 25.49 9.46 -1.08
CA TYR A 103 24.53 8.36 -1.23
C TYR A 103 23.60 8.59 -2.40
N LEU A 104 23.27 7.51 -3.12
CA LEU A 104 22.10 7.44 -3.99
C LEU A 104 21.04 6.63 -3.26
N ILE A 105 19.94 7.28 -2.95
CA ILE A 105 18.78 6.68 -2.27
C ILE A 105 17.66 6.54 -3.31
N GLY A 106 17.26 5.31 -3.58
CA GLY A 106 16.12 5.01 -4.45
C GLY A 106 14.88 4.72 -3.61
N VAL A 107 13.79 5.39 -3.92
CA VAL A 107 12.44 5.06 -3.46
C VAL A 107 11.67 4.57 -4.67
N HIS A 108 11.31 3.31 -4.66
CA HIS A 108 10.71 2.61 -5.78
C HIS A 108 9.26 2.28 -5.44
N ILE A 109 8.32 2.88 -6.14
CA ILE A 109 6.88 2.63 -5.97
C ILE A 109 6.41 1.74 -7.11
N ALA A 110 5.57 0.76 -6.83
CA ALA A 110 4.98 -0.11 -7.85
C ALA A 110 4.30 0.71 -8.96
N ASP A 111 4.66 0.47 -10.23
CA ASP A 111 4.07 1.18 -11.37
C ASP A 111 2.71 0.59 -11.75
N VAL A 112 1.71 0.82 -10.91
CA VAL A 112 0.33 0.41 -11.15
C VAL A 112 -0.20 0.98 -12.46
N SER A 113 0.23 2.19 -12.86
CA SER A 113 -0.21 2.87 -14.09
C SER A 113 0.24 2.16 -15.37
N HIS A 114 1.23 1.26 -15.26
CA HIS A 114 1.61 0.40 -16.38
C HIS A 114 0.50 -0.58 -16.73
N TYR A 115 -0.19 -1.11 -15.75
CA TYR A 115 -1.25 -2.12 -15.90
C TYR A 115 -2.63 -1.47 -16.00
N VAL A 116 -2.98 -0.60 -15.07
CA VAL A 116 -4.28 0.07 -15.02
C VAL A 116 -4.25 1.28 -15.92
N LYS A 117 -4.86 1.15 -17.09
CA LYS A 117 -4.93 2.27 -18.06
C LYS A 117 -6.14 3.15 -17.76
N PRO A 118 -6.03 4.47 -18.00
CA PRO A 118 -7.18 5.36 -17.89
C PRO A 118 -8.38 4.83 -18.69
N GLU A 119 -9.57 4.91 -18.13
CA GLU A 119 -10.85 4.48 -18.72
C GLU A 119 -10.98 2.97 -18.96
N SER A 120 -10.02 2.13 -18.52
CA SER A 120 -10.18 0.68 -18.53
C SER A 120 -11.27 0.22 -17.55
N GLU A 121 -11.73 -1.01 -17.65
CA GLU A 121 -12.73 -1.55 -16.73
C GLU A 121 -12.16 -1.69 -15.31
N ILE A 122 -10.86 -1.97 -15.18
CA ILE A 122 -10.16 -1.99 -13.89
C ILE A 122 -10.10 -0.58 -13.30
N ASP A 123 -9.77 0.44 -14.10
CA ASP A 123 -9.69 1.84 -13.66
C ASP A 123 -11.04 2.35 -13.16
N LYS A 124 -12.11 2.11 -13.93
CA LYS A 124 -13.48 2.48 -13.54
C LYS A 124 -13.93 1.83 -12.23
N GLU A 125 -13.65 0.53 -12.06
CA GLU A 125 -13.99 -0.17 -10.81
C GLU A 125 -13.14 0.31 -9.65
N ALA A 126 -11.84 0.55 -9.85
CA ALA A 126 -10.94 1.10 -8.84
C ALA A 126 -11.39 2.50 -8.40
N TYR A 127 -11.80 3.34 -9.34
CA TYR A 127 -12.37 4.66 -9.06
C TYR A 127 -13.64 4.58 -8.20
N LEU A 128 -14.54 3.63 -8.51
CA LEU A 128 -15.76 3.41 -7.74
C LEU A 128 -15.50 2.86 -6.34
N ARG A 129 -14.49 2.00 -6.19
CA ARG A 129 -14.10 1.46 -4.88
C ARG A 129 -13.37 2.49 -4.03
N ALA A 130 -12.58 3.35 -4.65
CA ALA A 130 -11.76 4.42 -4.06
C ALA A 130 -10.61 3.95 -3.14
N PHE A 131 -10.75 2.88 -2.40
CA PHE A 131 -9.76 2.33 -1.46
C PHE A 131 -9.98 0.84 -1.19
N SER A 132 -8.97 0.19 -0.62
CA SER A 132 -9.11 -1.15 -0.05
C SER A 132 -9.65 -1.07 1.38
N ILE A 133 -10.46 -2.06 1.79
CA ILE A 133 -11.05 -2.13 3.13
C ILE A 133 -10.44 -3.31 3.85
N TYR A 134 -9.81 -3.07 5.00
CA TYR A 134 -9.14 -4.07 5.81
C TYR A 134 -10.01 -4.45 7.01
N PHE A 135 -10.37 -5.72 7.09
CA PHE A 135 -11.01 -6.34 8.25
C PHE A 135 -10.06 -7.33 8.90
N PRO A 136 -10.26 -7.72 10.17
CA PRO A 136 -9.53 -8.84 10.76
C PRO A 136 -9.69 -10.11 9.91
N GLY A 137 -8.58 -10.62 9.36
CA GLY A 137 -8.55 -11.83 8.55
C GLY A 137 -9.14 -11.73 7.13
N ARG A 138 -9.58 -10.55 6.67
CA ARG A 138 -10.15 -10.35 5.33
C ARG A 138 -9.87 -8.96 4.78
N VAL A 139 -9.53 -8.90 3.49
CA VAL A 139 -9.38 -7.63 2.75
C VAL A 139 -10.40 -7.59 1.61
N ILE A 140 -11.02 -6.43 1.40
CA ILE A 140 -11.78 -6.13 0.18
C ILE A 140 -10.92 -5.16 -0.63
N PRO A 141 -10.19 -5.65 -1.63
CA PRO A 141 -9.18 -4.85 -2.30
C PRO A 141 -9.80 -3.87 -3.31
N MET A 142 -9.16 -2.70 -3.46
CA MET A 142 -9.50 -1.72 -4.51
C MET A 142 -9.17 -2.28 -5.90
N LEU A 143 -8.03 -2.93 -6.05
CA LEU A 143 -7.57 -3.57 -7.27
C LEU A 143 -7.65 -5.10 -7.14
N PRO A 144 -7.87 -5.84 -8.24
CA PRO A 144 -7.83 -7.30 -8.21
C PRO A 144 -6.51 -7.84 -7.68
N GLU A 145 -6.55 -8.94 -6.91
CA GLU A 145 -5.37 -9.54 -6.27
C GLU A 145 -4.27 -9.95 -7.26
N LYS A 146 -4.60 -10.26 -8.52
CA LYS A 146 -3.61 -10.50 -9.57
C LYS A 146 -2.72 -9.26 -9.79
N LEU A 147 -3.25 -8.05 -9.58
CA LEU A 147 -2.47 -6.81 -9.61
C LEU A 147 -1.86 -6.52 -8.24
N SER A 148 -2.67 -6.28 -7.21
CA SER A 148 -2.21 -5.81 -5.91
C SER A 148 -1.25 -6.78 -5.22
N ASN A 149 -1.56 -8.08 -5.22
CA ASN A 149 -0.77 -9.09 -4.54
C ASN A 149 0.24 -9.80 -5.45
N ASN A 150 0.29 -9.48 -6.75
CA ASN A 150 1.23 -10.13 -7.69
C ASN A 150 1.95 -9.11 -8.58
N LEU A 151 1.36 -8.67 -9.69
CA LEU A 151 2.05 -7.87 -10.71
C LEU A 151 2.57 -6.53 -10.19
N CYS A 152 1.85 -5.87 -9.31
CA CYS A 152 2.25 -4.61 -8.68
C CYS A 152 2.99 -4.82 -7.35
N SER A 153 2.98 -6.03 -6.78
CA SER A 153 3.69 -6.30 -5.52
C SER A 153 5.20 -6.48 -5.76
N LEU A 154 6.03 -5.69 -5.09
CA LEU A 154 7.49 -5.68 -5.23
C LEU A 154 8.14 -6.86 -4.49
N LYS A 155 7.77 -8.08 -4.88
CA LYS A 155 8.17 -9.34 -4.26
C LYS A 155 9.67 -9.60 -4.36
N GLU A 156 10.22 -10.24 -3.32
CA GLU A 156 11.61 -10.71 -3.28
C GLU A 156 11.91 -11.65 -4.45
N GLY A 157 13.02 -11.39 -5.16
CA GLY A 157 13.54 -12.25 -6.23
C GLY A 157 12.77 -12.16 -7.56
N VAL A 158 11.85 -11.20 -7.72
CA VAL A 158 11.04 -11.07 -8.93
C VAL A 158 11.19 -9.68 -9.53
N ASP A 159 11.37 -9.62 -10.85
CA ASP A 159 11.41 -8.35 -11.57
C ASP A 159 10.06 -7.63 -11.46
N ARG A 160 10.08 -6.33 -11.17
CA ARG A 160 8.88 -5.50 -11.03
C ARG A 160 9.09 -4.11 -11.61
N PHE A 161 8.05 -3.61 -12.28
CA PHE A 161 8.03 -2.24 -12.78
C PHE A 161 7.76 -1.25 -11.66
N THR A 162 8.53 -0.17 -11.67
CA THR A 162 8.43 0.87 -10.66
C THR A 162 8.39 2.26 -11.28
N PHE A 163 7.83 3.18 -10.52
CA PHE A 163 8.04 4.61 -10.65
C PHE A 163 8.97 5.00 -9.52
N SER A 164 10.17 5.44 -9.86
CA SER A 164 11.27 5.57 -8.91
C SER A 164 11.70 7.01 -8.75
N VAL A 165 11.92 7.42 -7.50
CA VAL A 165 12.59 8.66 -7.14
C VAL A 165 13.99 8.31 -6.68
N VAL A 166 15.00 8.80 -7.38
CA VAL A 166 16.41 8.63 -7.00
C VAL A 166 16.91 9.96 -6.47
N LEU A 167 17.34 9.96 -5.22
CA LEU A 167 17.89 11.12 -4.51
C LEU A 167 19.40 10.96 -4.40
N GLU A 168 20.17 11.95 -4.83
CA GLU A 168 21.57 12.07 -4.45
C GLU A 168 21.66 12.93 -3.20
N THR A 169 22.37 12.44 -2.17
CA THR A 169 22.56 13.16 -0.93
C THR A 169 24.04 13.21 -0.57
N ASP A 170 24.46 14.24 0.19
CA ASP A 170 25.76 14.27 0.84
C ASP A 170 25.80 13.28 2.04
N LYS A 171 26.92 13.30 2.76
CA LYS A 171 27.14 12.45 3.94
C LYS A 171 26.23 12.81 5.12
N GLU A 172 25.75 14.02 5.16
CA GLU A 172 24.81 14.56 6.13
C GLU A 172 23.35 14.40 5.70
N PHE A 173 23.11 13.69 4.56
CA PHE A 173 21.81 13.44 3.95
C PHE A 173 21.06 14.72 3.47
N ASN A 174 21.77 15.79 3.18
CA ASN A 174 21.18 16.89 2.45
C ASN A 174 21.02 16.50 0.99
N ILE A 175 19.84 16.77 0.42
CA ILE A 175 19.53 16.42 -0.97
C ILE A 175 20.30 17.38 -1.89
N LEU A 176 21.16 16.82 -2.72
CA LEU A 176 21.95 17.52 -3.74
C LEU A 176 21.21 17.54 -5.08
N SER A 177 20.64 16.42 -5.46
CA SER A 177 19.87 16.29 -6.69
C SER A 177 18.78 15.24 -6.55
N ASN A 178 17.80 15.27 -7.46
CA ASN A 178 16.77 14.23 -7.55
C ASN A 178 16.43 13.92 -9.01
N LYS A 179 15.99 12.70 -9.23
CA LYS A 179 15.51 12.24 -10.54
C LYS A 179 14.28 11.39 -10.33
N ILE A 180 13.25 11.61 -11.14
CA ILE A 180 12.06 10.77 -11.20
C ILE A 180 12.10 10.01 -12.52
N THR A 181 11.95 8.69 -12.46
CA THR A 181 12.04 7.83 -13.65
C THR A 181 11.18 6.59 -13.53
N LYS A 182 10.78 6.04 -14.65
CA LYS A 182 10.23 4.68 -14.70
C LYS A 182 11.38 3.69 -14.59
N GLY A 183 11.26 2.72 -13.70
CA GLY A 183 12.31 1.76 -13.41
C GLY A 183 11.84 0.31 -13.52
N ILE A 184 12.81 -0.58 -13.44
CA ILE A 184 12.62 -2.00 -13.16
C ILE A 184 13.56 -2.39 -12.03
N ILE A 185 13.02 -3.03 -11.00
CA ILE A 185 13.79 -3.54 -9.85
C ILE A 185 13.66 -5.05 -9.75
N ASN A 186 14.59 -5.66 -9.01
CA ASN A 186 14.46 -7.01 -8.47
C ASN A 186 14.76 -6.92 -6.96
N SER A 187 13.72 -6.99 -6.13
CA SER A 187 13.89 -6.87 -4.69
C SER A 187 14.72 -8.02 -4.13
N ASN A 188 15.80 -7.70 -3.43
CA ASN A 188 16.71 -8.71 -2.87
C ASN A 188 16.20 -9.29 -1.55
N LYS A 189 15.39 -8.53 -0.81
CA LYS A 189 14.93 -8.94 0.50
C LYS A 189 13.61 -8.29 0.88
N ARG A 190 12.71 -9.07 1.44
CA ARG A 190 11.54 -8.59 2.16
C ARG A 190 11.81 -8.68 3.66
N PHE A 191 11.63 -7.57 4.38
CA PHE A 191 11.67 -7.52 5.84
C PHE A 191 10.28 -7.30 6.41
N SER A 192 10.04 -7.88 7.59
CA SER A 192 8.95 -7.43 8.45
C SER A 192 9.43 -6.27 9.34
N TYR A 193 8.49 -5.49 9.91
CA TYR A 193 8.86 -4.48 10.91
C TYR A 193 9.59 -5.07 12.10
N GLU A 194 9.19 -6.27 12.53
CA GLU A 194 9.82 -7.01 13.62
C GLU A 194 11.25 -7.44 13.28
N ASP A 195 11.49 -7.89 12.04
CA ASP A 195 12.84 -8.24 11.56
C ASP A 195 13.76 -7.03 11.60
N VAL A 196 13.29 -5.88 11.11
CA VAL A 196 14.06 -4.63 11.12
C VAL A 196 14.38 -4.21 12.55
N GLU A 197 13.39 -4.20 13.44
CA GLU A 197 13.61 -3.85 14.85
C GLU A 197 14.66 -4.76 15.50
N LYS A 198 14.58 -6.08 15.25
CA LYS A 198 15.56 -7.05 15.75
C LYS A 198 16.96 -6.78 15.21
N ILE A 199 17.10 -6.55 13.90
CA ILE A 199 18.38 -6.28 13.25
C ILE A 199 19.00 -5.00 13.82
N LEU A 200 18.23 -3.94 13.99
CA LEU A 200 18.71 -2.67 14.55
C LEU A 200 19.16 -2.79 16.01
N ARG A 201 18.47 -3.61 16.81
CA ARG A 201 18.84 -3.87 18.21
C ARG A 201 20.10 -4.74 18.34
N GLU A 202 20.23 -5.78 17.52
CA GLU A 202 21.32 -6.75 17.62
C GLU A 202 22.59 -6.32 16.88
N GLY A 203 22.52 -5.44 15.92
CA GLY A 203 23.65 -4.94 15.14
C GLY A 203 24.33 -6.00 14.26
N LYS A 204 23.64 -7.06 13.85
CA LYS A 204 24.25 -8.28 13.29
C LYS A 204 23.72 -8.71 11.94
N ALA A 205 23.35 -7.80 11.04
CA ALA A 205 22.85 -8.22 9.73
C ALA A 205 23.60 -7.60 8.58
N HIS A 206 23.60 -8.31 7.44
CA HIS A 206 24.21 -7.84 6.19
C HIS A 206 23.61 -6.52 5.67
N TYR A 207 22.39 -6.21 6.05
CA TYR A 207 21.66 -4.98 5.70
C TYR A 207 21.70 -3.91 6.79
N ILE A 208 22.54 -4.08 7.83
CA ILE A 208 22.53 -3.19 9.00
C ILE A 208 22.78 -1.73 8.62
N ASN A 209 23.70 -1.48 7.71
CA ASN A 209 24.01 -0.13 7.29
C ASN A 209 22.84 0.51 6.55
N GLU A 210 22.27 -0.21 5.58
CA GLU A 210 21.11 0.23 4.80
C GLU A 210 19.89 0.50 5.70
N LEU A 211 19.62 -0.39 6.65
CA LEU A 211 18.52 -0.24 7.60
C LEU A 211 18.77 0.89 8.61
N HIS A 212 19.99 1.07 9.10
CA HIS A 212 20.34 2.22 9.94
C HIS A 212 20.14 3.54 9.21
N TYR A 213 20.53 3.63 7.94
CA TYR A 213 20.32 4.83 7.14
C TYR A 213 18.83 5.11 6.94
N THR A 214 18.05 4.09 6.62
CA THR A 214 16.60 4.21 6.45
C THR A 214 15.93 4.66 7.74
N HIS A 215 16.23 4.00 8.86
CA HIS A 215 15.61 4.31 10.15
C HIS A 215 16.06 5.66 10.70
N SER A 216 17.37 5.93 10.74
CA SER A 216 17.90 7.14 11.39
C SER A 216 17.56 8.42 10.63
N HIS A 217 17.46 8.39 9.31
CA HIS A 217 17.36 9.59 8.50
C HIS A 217 16.01 9.77 7.80
N LEU A 218 15.42 8.72 7.24
CA LEU A 218 14.10 8.82 6.64
C LEU A 218 13.00 8.86 7.70
N TYR A 219 13.06 7.99 8.70
CA TYR A 219 12.08 7.95 9.79
C TYR A 219 12.14 9.19 10.70
N VAL A 220 13.35 9.61 11.10
CA VAL A 220 13.51 10.80 11.96
C VAL A 220 13.07 12.07 11.22
N ARG A 221 13.42 12.23 9.93
CA ARG A 221 12.95 13.38 9.14
C ARG A 221 11.45 13.36 8.86
N SER A 222 10.83 12.21 8.65
CA SER A 222 9.36 12.12 8.52
C SER A 222 8.66 12.53 9.81
N ASN A 223 9.21 12.19 10.98
CA ASN A 223 8.70 12.66 12.27
C ASN A 223 8.92 14.17 12.48
N TYR A 224 10.01 14.74 11.97
CA TYR A 224 10.18 16.21 11.96
C TYR A 224 9.16 16.89 11.03
N ALA A 225 8.89 16.35 9.84
CA ALA A 225 7.86 16.88 8.95
C ALA A 225 6.45 16.77 9.59
N HIS A 226 6.14 15.68 10.30
CA HIS A 226 4.88 15.54 11.05
C HIS A 226 4.74 16.54 12.19
N ASN A 227 5.81 16.93 12.85
CA ASN A 227 5.79 17.94 13.91
C ASN A 227 5.57 19.38 13.40
N TRP A 228 5.87 19.66 12.11
CA TRP A 228 5.56 20.95 11.50
C TRP A 228 4.08 21.12 11.12
N ILE A 229 3.34 20.03 10.97
CA ILE A 229 1.92 20.03 10.57
C ILE A 229 0.97 19.99 11.78
N ARG A 230 1.46 19.67 12.99
CA ARG A 230 0.64 19.70 14.20
C ARG A 230 0.73 21.05 14.89
N PRO A 231 -0.38 21.81 15.06
CA PRO A 231 -0.40 22.92 15.99
C PRO A 231 -0.12 22.37 17.40
N ARG A 232 0.77 23.04 18.12
CA ARG A 232 1.11 22.73 19.53
C ARG A 232 -0.18 22.59 20.33
N ARG A 233 -0.59 21.38 20.64
CA ARG A 233 -1.54 21.08 21.71
C ARG A 233 -0.80 20.31 22.78
N ASN A 234 -0.77 20.95 23.94
CA ASN A 234 -0.36 20.55 25.28
C ASN A 234 0.05 19.09 25.51
N GLU A 235 1.22 18.97 26.12
CA GLU A 235 1.78 17.82 26.81
C GLU A 235 0.78 17.21 27.82
N ALA A 236 -0.04 16.27 27.41
CA ALA A 236 -0.76 15.37 28.29
C ALA A 236 -1.38 14.18 27.52
N PHE A 237 -0.59 13.45 26.76
CA PHE A 237 -0.97 12.10 26.31
C PHE A 237 0.27 11.26 26.07
N SER A 238 0.99 11.00 27.14
CA SER A 238 2.03 9.97 27.22
C SER A 238 1.38 8.65 27.57
N ARG A 239 1.72 7.63 26.78
CA ARG A 239 1.51 6.20 27.06
C ARG A 239 0.09 5.68 26.92
N ARG A 240 -0.30 5.33 25.70
CA ARG A 240 -1.01 4.09 25.36
C ARG A 240 -1.33 4.03 23.87
N THR A 241 -1.17 2.83 23.30
CA THR A 241 -1.51 2.39 21.96
C THR A 241 -0.56 2.84 20.84
N GLN A 242 0.29 1.91 20.42
CA GLN A 242 0.87 1.91 19.08
C GLN A 242 -0.29 1.85 18.08
N PRO A 243 -0.41 2.77 17.13
CA PRO A 243 -1.27 2.56 15.99
C PRO A 243 -0.53 1.65 15.01
N SER A 244 -0.97 0.42 14.93
CA SER A 244 -0.57 -0.53 13.89
C SER A 244 -1.29 -0.23 12.58
N VAL A 245 -1.07 0.92 11.98
CA VAL A 245 -1.56 1.19 10.62
C VAL A 245 -0.64 2.21 9.96
N SER A 246 0.14 1.75 8.99
CA SER A 246 0.82 2.61 8.04
C SER A 246 -0.19 3.04 6.99
N TYR A 247 -0.70 4.27 7.11
CA TYR A 247 -1.48 4.89 6.03
C TYR A 247 -0.55 5.73 5.17
N THR A 248 -0.15 5.21 4.04
CA THR A 248 0.37 6.02 2.94
C THR A 248 -0.81 6.61 2.16
N HIS A 249 -1.49 7.60 2.71
CA HIS A 249 -2.39 8.45 1.95
C HIS A 249 -1.63 9.69 1.50
N LEU A 250 -1.20 9.69 0.25
CA LEU A 250 -0.94 10.91 -0.51
C LEU A 250 -2.30 11.56 -0.82
N THR A 251 -2.82 12.36 0.09
CA THR A 251 -3.89 13.31 -0.25
C THR A 251 -3.28 14.48 -0.99
N LEU A 252 -3.43 14.50 -2.30
CA LEU A 252 -3.25 15.72 -3.07
C LEU A 252 -4.29 16.75 -2.62
N PRO A 253 -3.91 18.01 -2.33
CA PRO A 253 -4.88 19.05 -2.00
C PRO A 253 -5.72 19.35 -3.23
N THR A 254 -7.01 19.00 -3.17
CA THR A 254 -8.00 19.55 -4.10
C THR A 254 -8.12 21.03 -3.82
N LYS A 255 -7.66 21.86 -4.77
CA LYS A 255 -8.02 23.28 -4.79
C LYS A 255 -9.52 23.40 -5.03
N ALA A 256 -10.19 24.13 -4.12
CA ALA A 256 -11.51 24.66 -4.32
C ALA A 256 -11.49 25.70 -5.44
#